data_113e379dbacb6f2d5f1c0f379c4f513a
#
_entry.id   113e379dbacb6f2d5f1c0f379c4f513a
#
_cell.length_a   1.000
_cell.length_b   1.000
_cell.length_c   1.000
_cell.angle_alpha   90.00
_cell.angle_beta   90.00
_cell.angle_gamma   90.00
#
_symmetry.space_group_name_H-M   'P 1'
#
loop_
_entity.id
_entity.type
_entity.pdbx_description
1 polymer ?
#
loop_
_entity_poly.entity_id
_entity_poly.type
_entity_poly.pdbx_seq_one_letter_code
_entity_poly.pdbx_strand_id
1 'polypeptide(L)'
;KTNSPFYNKIVIIGASVEVLHDVKSTPFYNYLGQTQDTPGMETHANAIQTILHDNYLTVFGSRTTRLLFDGRIYPLSHFLVISILCVIAYIVFRRLDVHPLFAGGIIILEVLIYIGVALGLFANDLWWMLKTTLINILPSAVHEYFYDSLLVKLPEPGSTYVMPIVAPLAGVFFTYASNIIFQFLHEQKDKKFLKETFGTYISPDLIDKMYEQKQAPKLGGVQDYHTA
;
A
#
# COMPACT_ATOMS: atom_id res chain seq x y z
N LYS A 1 -51.19 2.80 -24.50
CA LYS A 1 -50.38 3.10 -23.25
C LYS A 1 -48.89 2.77 -23.43
N THR A 2 -48.48 1.98 -24.41
CA THR A 2 -47.09 1.61 -24.71
C THR A 2 -46.30 2.67 -25.50
N ASN A 3 -46.97 3.72 -26.01
CA ASN A 3 -46.32 4.80 -26.76
C ASN A 3 -45.89 6.00 -25.89
N SER A 4 -45.97 5.92 -24.57
CA SER A 4 -45.48 6.98 -23.70
C SER A 4 -43.96 6.98 -23.69
N PRO A 5 -43.26 8.13 -23.82
CA PRO A 5 -41.80 8.23 -23.70
C PRO A 5 -41.29 7.81 -22.33
N PHE A 6 -42.19 7.75 -21.34
CA PHE A 6 -41.87 7.37 -19.94
C PHE A 6 -42.22 5.90 -19.64
N TYR A 7 -42.68 5.14 -20.62
CA TYR A 7 -43.01 3.73 -20.42
C TYR A 7 -41.76 2.93 -20.00
N ASN A 8 -41.89 2.18 -18.90
CA ASN A 8 -40.81 1.38 -18.31
C ASN A 8 -39.52 2.18 -17.97
N LYS A 9 -39.65 3.46 -17.61
CA LYS A 9 -38.54 4.32 -17.18
C LYS A 9 -38.83 4.91 -15.83
N ILE A 10 -37.75 5.10 -15.02
CA ILE A 10 -37.81 5.90 -13.82
C ILE A 10 -37.66 7.37 -14.23
N VAL A 11 -38.62 8.20 -13.86
CA VAL A 11 -38.61 9.63 -14.15
C VAL A 11 -38.40 10.40 -12.85
N ILE A 12 -37.38 11.24 -12.83
CA ILE A 12 -37.07 12.11 -11.68
C ILE A 12 -37.40 13.53 -12.13
N ILE A 13 -38.20 14.23 -11.32
CA ILE A 13 -38.56 15.62 -11.53
C ILE A 13 -37.95 16.43 -10.38
N GLY A 14 -37.21 17.46 -10.71
CA GLY A 14 -36.60 18.32 -9.73
C GLY A 14 -36.15 19.64 -10.32
N ALA A 15 -35.71 20.56 -9.47
CA ALA A 15 -35.21 21.86 -9.86
C ALA A 15 -33.76 21.75 -10.35
N SER A 16 -33.46 22.39 -11.49
CA SER A 16 -32.09 22.51 -12.03
C SER A 16 -31.54 23.94 -11.91
N VAL A 17 -32.32 24.85 -11.30
CA VAL A 17 -32.00 26.27 -11.24
C VAL A 17 -31.42 26.60 -9.87
N GLU A 18 -30.28 27.29 -9.82
CA GLU A 18 -29.58 27.67 -8.58
C GLU A 18 -30.46 28.48 -7.61
N VAL A 19 -31.40 29.27 -8.13
CA VAL A 19 -32.33 30.09 -7.32
C VAL A 19 -33.15 29.27 -6.34
N LEU A 20 -33.39 27.98 -6.63
CA LEU A 20 -34.14 27.09 -5.74
C LEU A 20 -33.27 26.39 -4.69
N HIS A 21 -31.97 26.70 -4.66
CA HIS A 21 -31.00 26.19 -3.69
C HIS A 21 -30.92 24.66 -3.54
N ASP A 22 -31.41 23.90 -4.54
CA ASP A 22 -31.27 22.43 -4.58
C ASP A 22 -30.06 22.02 -5.42
N VAL A 23 -28.92 22.66 -5.11
CA VAL A 23 -27.60 22.36 -5.72
C VAL A 23 -26.61 21.97 -4.63
N LYS A 24 -25.71 21.03 -4.94
CA LYS A 24 -24.71 20.51 -4.03
C LYS A 24 -23.34 20.49 -4.70
N SER A 25 -22.33 20.95 -3.99
CA SER A 25 -20.96 20.78 -4.42
C SER A 25 -20.57 19.30 -4.28
N THR A 26 -20.27 18.67 -5.38
CA THR A 26 -19.81 17.28 -5.47
C THR A 26 -18.30 17.24 -5.75
N PRO A 27 -17.65 16.08 -5.67
CA PRO A 27 -16.23 15.93 -6.09
C PRO A 27 -15.97 16.38 -7.54
N PHE A 28 -17.01 16.51 -8.36
CA PHE A 28 -16.92 16.98 -9.74
C PHE A 28 -17.11 18.51 -9.87
N TYR A 29 -17.24 19.24 -8.76
CA TYR A 29 -17.45 20.69 -8.76
C TYR A 29 -16.40 21.45 -9.58
N ASN A 30 -15.15 21.03 -9.54
CA ASN A 30 -14.07 21.60 -10.33
C ASN A 30 -13.47 20.54 -11.27
N TYR A 31 -14.26 20.06 -12.20
CA TYR A 31 -13.86 19.06 -13.16
C TYR A 31 -13.55 19.72 -14.52
N LEU A 32 -12.40 19.43 -15.09
CA LEU A 32 -11.92 20.00 -16.37
C LEU A 32 -11.91 21.54 -16.40
N GLY A 33 -11.68 22.20 -15.26
CA GLY A 33 -11.61 23.66 -15.16
C GLY A 33 -12.96 24.39 -15.21
N GLN A 34 -14.07 23.66 -15.15
CA GLN A 34 -15.42 24.21 -14.99
C GLN A 34 -15.86 24.04 -13.54
N THR A 35 -16.33 25.13 -12.93
CA THR A 35 -16.93 25.11 -11.59
C THR A 35 -18.44 25.08 -11.73
N GLN A 36 -19.06 23.95 -11.40
CA GLN A 36 -20.51 23.80 -11.48
C GLN A 36 -21.02 22.93 -10.32
N ASP A 37 -21.99 23.47 -9.61
CA ASP A 37 -22.73 22.69 -8.61
C ASP A 37 -23.67 21.70 -9.30
N THR A 38 -23.82 20.52 -8.69
CA THR A 38 -24.65 19.45 -9.21
C THR A 38 -26.09 19.61 -8.69
N PRO A 39 -27.12 19.61 -9.53
CA PRO A 39 -28.50 19.62 -9.08
C PRO A 39 -28.84 18.41 -8.21
N GLY A 40 -29.64 18.62 -7.15
CA GLY A 40 -30.00 17.54 -6.24
C GLY A 40 -30.69 16.37 -6.91
N MET A 41 -31.52 16.63 -7.93
CA MET A 41 -32.16 15.57 -8.73
C MET A 41 -31.14 14.67 -9.46
N GLU A 42 -30.01 15.22 -9.92
CA GLU A 42 -28.94 14.45 -10.57
C GLU A 42 -28.24 13.55 -9.56
N THR A 43 -28.03 14.04 -8.34
CA THR A 43 -27.47 13.25 -7.24
C THR A 43 -28.37 12.03 -6.94
N HIS A 44 -29.69 12.23 -6.91
CA HIS A 44 -30.66 11.15 -6.73
C HIS A 44 -30.70 10.19 -7.92
N ALA A 45 -30.60 10.70 -9.16
CA ALA A 45 -30.51 9.89 -10.36
C ALA A 45 -29.30 8.96 -10.35
N ASN A 46 -28.12 9.49 -9.97
CA ASN A 46 -26.88 8.73 -9.85
C ASN A 46 -26.98 7.67 -8.75
N ALA A 47 -27.60 7.99 -7.62
CA ALA A 47 -27.83 7.01 -6.56
C ALA A 47 -28.74 5.86 -7.01
N ILE A 48 -29.83 6.16 -7.69
CA ILE A 48 -30.74 5.14 -8.25
C ILE A 48 -30.02 4.29 -9.29
N GLN A 49 -29.23 4.92 -10.18
CA GLN A 49 -28.45 4.19 -11.17
C GLN A 49 -27.44 3.23 -10.51
N THR A 50 -26.77 3.68 -9.46
CA THR A 50 -25.84 2.83 -8.67
C THR A 50 -26.56 1.61 -8.11
N ILE A 51 -27.78 1.78 -7.57
CA ILE A 51 -28.59 0.68 -7.04
C ILE A 51 -29.04 -0.27 -8.15
N LEU A 52 -29.51 0.25 -9.28
CA LEU A 52 -30.02 -0.56 -10.39
C LEU A 52 -28.94 -1.39 -11.10
N HIS A 53 -27.72 -0.86 -11.15
CA HIS A 53 -26.58 -1.55 -11.76
C HIS A 53 -25.72 -2.33 -10.76
N ASP A 54 -26.12 -2.36 -9.49
CA ASP A 54 -25.36 -3.03 -8.42
C ASP A 54 -23.90 -2.57 -8.32
N ASN A 55 -23.66 -1.32 -8.73
CA ASN A 55 -22.31 -0.74 -8.85
C ASN A 55 -21.87 -0.07 -7.55
N TYR A 56 -21.71 -0.87 -6.49
CA TYR A 56 -21.29 -0.39 -5.18
C TYR A 56 -19.77 -0.45 -5.01
N LEU A 57 -19.23 0.55 -4.30
CA LEU A 57 -17.88 0.48 -3.78
C LEU A 57 -17.83 -0.53 -2.63
N THR A 58 -17.09 -1.60 -2.80
CA THR A 58 -16.93 -2.63 -1.79
C THR A 58 -15.59 -2.45 -1.08
N VAL A 59 -15.60 -2.26 0.23
CA VAL A 59 -14.37 -2.23 1.02
C VAL A 59 -13.78 -3.63 1.07
N PHE A 60 -12.50 -3.78 0.76
CA PHE A 60 -11.80 -5.07 0.80
C PHE A 60 -11.98 -5.75 2.15
N GLY A 61 -12.49 -6.98 2.12
CA GLY A 61 -12.75 -7.76 3.34
C GLY A 61 -13.95 -7.30 4.15
N SER A 62 -14.86 -6.49 3.60
CA SER A 62 -16.08 -6.05 4.30
C SER A 62 -16.98 -7.20 4.77
N ARG A 63 -16.89 -8.36 4.13
CA ARG A 63 -17.61 -9.61 4.48
C ARG A 63 -16.89 -10.45 5.52
N THR A 64 -15.66 -10.10 5.90
CA THR A 64 -14.88 -10.83 6.90
C THR A 64 -15.22 -10.41 8.32
N THR A 65 -14.64 -11.11 9.30
CA THR A 65 -14.78 -10.77 10.73
C THR A 65 -14.41 -9.29 10.94
N ARG A 66 -15.26 -8.59 11.68
CA ARG A 66 -15.11 -7.17 11.97
C ARG A 66 -14.62 -6.97 13.39
N LEU A 67 -13.67 -6.08 13.57
CA LEU A 67 -13.19 -5.67 14.87
C LEU A 67 -13.77 -4.32 15.23
N LEU A 68 -14.29 -4.19 16.46
CA LEU A 68 -14.74 -2.93 17.01
C LEU A 68 -13.57 -2.29 17.76
N PHE A 69 -13.15 -1.12 17.28
CA PHE A 69 -12.08 -0.36 17.91
C PHE A 69 -12.49 1.13 17.97
N ASP A 70 -12.42 1.73 19.14
CA ASP A 70 -12.80 3.14 19.37
C ASP A 70 -14.19 3.51 18.78
N GLY A 71 -15.18 2.63 18.96
CA GLY A 71 -16.53 2.83 18.42
C GLY A 71 -16.65 2.68 16.89
N ARG A 72 -15.56 2.35 16.19
CA ARG A 72 -15.55 2.12 14.74
C ARG A 72 -15.34 0.65 14.42
N ILE A 73 -15.95 0.20 13.35
CA ILE A 73 -15.87 -1.17 12.87
C ILE A 73 -14.84 -1.26 11.75
N TYR A 74 -13.80 -2.07 11.95
CA TYR A 74 -12.75 -2.31 10.98
C TYR A 74 -12.76 -3.77 10.50
N PRO A 75 -12.62 -4.03 9.20
CA PRO A 75 -12.44 -5.39 8.70
C PRO A 75 -11.11 -5.98 9.20
N LEU A 76 -11.15 -7.24 9.68
CA LEU A 76 -9.94 -7.95 10.12
C LEU A 76 -8.88 -8.04 9.01
N SER A 77 -9.32 -8.12 7.75
CA SER A 77 -8.44 -8.15 6.58
C SER A 77 -7.51 -6.94 6.48
N HIS A 78 -7.93 -5.75 6.93
CA HIS A 78 -7.07 -4.56 6.93
C HIS A 78 -5.87 -4.75 7.87
N PHE A 79 -6.09 -5.30 9.06
CA PHE A 79 -5.01 -5.60 10.01
C PHE A 79 -4.07 -6.68 9.49
N LEU A 80 -4.61 -7.69 8.81
CA LEU A 80 -3.80 -8.74 8.18
C LEU A 80 -2.91 -8.16 7.06
N VAL A 81 -3.45 -7.32 6.20
CA VAL A 81 -2.68 -6.65 5.14
C VAL A 81 -1.55 -5.80 5.74
N ILE A 82 -1.86 -4.96 6.75
CA ILE A 82 -0.86 -4.14 7.43
C ILE A 82 0.23 -5.03 8.04
N SER A 83 -0.18 -6.09 8.76
CA SER A 83 0.77 -6.99 9.42
C SER A 83 1.69 -7.71 8.42
N ILE A 84 1.15 -8.19 7.31
CA ILE A 84 1.93 -8.88 6.26
C ILE A 84 2.97 -7.92 5.68
N LEU A 85 2.59 -6.70 5.29
CA LEU A 85 3.52 -5.72 4.75
C LEU A 85 4.60 -5.32 5.77
N CYS A 86 4.23 -5.08 7.03
CA CYS A 86 5.20 -4.79 8.08
C CYS A 86 6.18 -5.95 8.31
N VAL A 87 5.70 -7.20 8.27
CA VAL A 87 6.54 -8.39 8.42
C VAL A 87 7.50 -8.54 7.23
N ILE A 88 7.03 -8.30 6.00
CA ILE A 88 7.89 -8.33 4.80
C ILE A 88 8.99 -7.26 4.93
N ALA A 89 8.61 -6.01 5.23
CA ALA A 89 9.56 -4.92 5.45
C ALA A 89 10.59 -5.25 6.55
N TYR A 90 10.15 -5.84 7.65
CA TYR A 90 11.04 -6.28 8.74
C TYR A 90 12.00 -7.38 8.30
N ILE A 91 11.52 -8.40 7.57
CA ILE A 91 12.35 -9.51 7.08
C ILE A 91 13.38 -9.01 6.08
N VAL A 92 12.97 -8.14 5.14
CA VAL A 92 13.87 -7.50 4.17
C VAL A 92 15.02 -6.82 4.88
N PHE A 93 14.73 -6.02 5.91
CA PHE A 93 15.75 -5.29 6.63
C PHE A 93 16.71 -6.21 7.42
N ARG A 94 16.16 -7.24 8.07
CA ARG A 94 16.93 -8.09 8.98
C ARG A 94 17.68 -9.24 8.30
N ARG A 95 17.13 -9.78 7.20
CA ARG A 95 17.68 -10.98 6.55
C ARG A 95 18.68 -10.68 5.44
N LEU A 96 18.54 -9.56 4.75
CA LEU A 96 19.36 -9.27 3.60
C LEU A 96 20.72 -8.67 3.95
N ASP A 97 20.94 -8.25 5.20
CA ASP A 97 22.20 -7.65 5.71
C ASP A 97 22.78 -6.59 4.73
N VAL A 98 21.89 -5.92 3.99
CA VAL A 98 22.24 -4.94 2.96
C VAL A 98 22.34 -3.56 3.58
N HIS A 99 23.09 -2.70 2.91
CA HIS A 99 23.19 -1.30 3.29
C HIS A 99 21.78 -0.66 3.37
N PRO A 100 21.52 0.19 4.39
CA PRO A 100 20.18 0.78 4.62
C PRO A 100 19.54 1.44 3.39
N LEU A 101 20.33 2.03 2.50
CA LEU A 101 19.85 2.62 1.24
C LEU A 101 19.25 1.57 0.28
N PHE A 102 19.87 0.39 0.17
CA PHE A 102 19.32 -0.70 -0.67
C PHE A 102 18.06 -1.29 -0.04
N ALA A 103 18.03 -1.47 1.28
CA ALA A 103 16.83 -1.87 1.98
C ALA A 103 15.68 -0.88 1.75
N GLY A 104 15.97 0.43 1.81
CA GLY A 104 15.01 1.49 1.46
C GLY A 104 14.46 1.36 0.04
N GLY A 105 15.32 1.06 -0.93
CA GLY A 105 14.90 0.83 -2.32
C GLY A 105 13.94 -0.35 -2.47
N ILE A 106 14.21 -1.46 -1.79
CA ILE A 106 13.33 -2.65 -1.79
C ILE A 106 11.97 -2.32 -1.13
N ILE A 107 11.98 -1.57 -0.05
CA ILE A 107 10.74 -1.15 0.64
C ILE A 107 9.91 -0.19 -0.23
N ILE A 108 10.55 0.73 -0.95
CA ILE A 108 9.85 1.56 -1.93
C ILE A 108 9.20 0.69 -3.00
N LEU A 109 9.88 -0.33 -3.49
CA LEU A 109 9.33 -1.28 -4.46
C LEU A 109 8.13 -2.04 -3.88
N GLU A 110 8.20 -2.49 -2.63
CA GLU A 110 7.09 -3.13 -1.91
C GLU A 110 5.85 -2.21 -1.87
N VAL A 111 6.06 -0.95 -1.50
CA VAL A 111 5.00 0.07 -1.47
C VAL A 111 4.40 0.29 -2.86
N LEU A 112 5.22 0.40 -3.90
CA LEU A 112 4.76 0.58 -5.28
C LEU A 112 3.94 -0.62 -5.77
N ILE A 113 4.38 -1.85 -5.45
CA ILE A 113 3.63 -3.06 -5.76
C ILE A 113 2.27 -3.05 -5.05
N TYR A 114 2.26 -2.70 -3.75
CA TYR A 114 1.01 -2.62 -2.99
C TYR A 114 0.03 -1.59 -3.56
N ILE A 115 0.52 -0.39 -3.90
CA ILE A 115 -0.30 0.66 -4.54
C ILE A 115 -0.80 0.16 -5.90
N GLY A 116 0.04 -0.50 -6.69
CA GLY A 116 -0.33 -1.08 -7.98
C GLY A 116 -1.46 -2.10 -7.85
N VAL A 117 -1.38 -3.00 -6.86
CA VAL A 117 -2.45 -3.97 -6.56
C VAL A 117 -3.72 -3.26 -6.10
N ALA A 118 -3.61 -2.27 -5.21
CA ALA A 118 -4.76 -1.52 -4.72
C ALA A 118 -5.49 -0.77 -5.85
N LEU A 119 -4.73 -0.12 -6.75
CA LEU A 119 -5.27 0.55 -7.93
C LEU A 119 -5.85 -0.45 -8.93
N GLY A 120 -5.22 -1.60 -9.13
CA GLY A 120 -5.72 -2.65 -10.01
C GLY A 120 -7.05 -3.23 -9.54
N LEU A 121 -7.21 -3.42 -8.23
CA LEU A 121 -8.47 -3.85 -7.63
C LEU A 121 -9.55 -2.77 -7.70
N PHE A 122 -9.15 -1.50 -7.61
CA PHE A 122 -10.08 -0.38 -7.75
C PHE A 122 -10.52 -0.18 -9.19
N ALA A 123 -9.60 -0.23 -10.16
CA ALA A 123 -9.88 0.01 -11.57
C ALA A 123 -10.57 -1.18 -12.27
N ASN A 124 -10.67 -2.34 -11.64
CA ASN A 124 -11.26 -3.59 -12.10
C ASN A 124 -10.84 -4.07 -13.52
N ASP A 125 -10.76 -3.16 -14.50
CA ASP A 125 -10.32 -3.47 -15.87
C ASP A 125 -8.87 -3.96 -15.92
N LEU A 126 -7.98 -3.34 -15.16
CA LEU A 126 -6.58 -3.77 -15.05
C LEU A 126 -6.48 -5.17 -14.44
N TRP A 127 -7.32 -5.43 -13.42
CA TRP A 127 -7.38 -6.73 -12.77
C TRP A 127 -7.91 -7.82 -13.71
N TRP A 128 -8.92 -7.50 -14.48
CA TRP A 128 -9.45 -8.39 -15.49
C TRP A 128 -8.41 -8.70 -16.58
N MET A 129 -7.67 -7.71 -17.03
CA MET A 129 -6.59 -7.88 -18.00
C MET A 129 -5.45 -8.76 -17.43
N LEU A 130 -5.04 -8.55 -16.17
CA LEU A 130 -4.04 -9.40 -15.52
C LEU A 130 -4.54 -10.83 -15.35
N LYS A 131 -5.79 -11.02 -14.96
CA LYS A 131 -6.43 -12.33 -14.84
C LYS A 131 -6.42 -13.10 -16.16
N THR A 132 -6.86 -12.48 -17.24
CA THR A 132 -6.89 -13.09 -18.56
C THR A 132 -5.49 -13.42 -19.09
N THR A 133 -4.52 -12.52 -18.84
CA THR A 133 -3.12 -12.74 -19.22
C THR A 133 -2.51 -13.91 -18.45
N LEU A 134 -2.78 -14.00 -17.15
CA LEU A 134 -2.26 -15.08 -16.28
C LEU A 134 -2.83 -16.45 -16.70
N ILE A 135 -4.12 -16.50 -17.03
CA ILE A 135 -4.78 -17.71 -17.54
C ILE A 135 -4.13 -18.16 -18.86
N ASN A 136 -3.86 -17.21 -19.76
CA ASN A 136 -3.28 -17.52 -21.07
C ASN A 136 -1.82 -18.00 -21.00
N ILE A 137 -1.11 -17.68 -19.93
CA ILE A 137 0.30 -18.13 -19.72
C ILE A 137 0.34 -19.52 -19.07
N LEU A 138 -0.69 -19.93 -18.32
CA LEU A 138 -0.75 -21.21 -17.61
C LEU A 138 -1.01 -22.37 -18.58
N PRO A 139 -0.38 -23.55 -18.38
CA PRO A 139 -0.66 -24.75 -19.17
C PRO A 139 -2.14 -25.16 -19.08
N SER A 140 -2.72 -25.63 -20.17
CA SER A 140 -4.13 -25.99 -20.26
C SER A 140 -4.62 -26.99 -19.20
N ALA A 141 -3.76 -27.88 -18.72
CA ALA A 141 -4.07 -28.84 -17.66
C ALA A 141 -4.36 -28.18 -16.28
N VAL A 142 -3.87 -26.97 -16.09
CA VAL A 142 -4.00 -26.21 -14.84
C VAL A 142 -5.15 -25.19 -14.94
N HIS A 143 -5.60 -24.86 -16.16
CA HIS A 143 -6.70 -23.92 -16.40
C HIS A 143 -7.97 -24.29 -15.66
N GLU A 144 -8.39 -25.55 -15.73
CA GLU A 144 -9.66 -26.03 -15.17
C GLU A 144 -9.66 -25.92 -13.65
N TYR A 145 -8.57 -26.28 -13.00
CA TYR A 145 -8.41 -26.19 -11.56
C TYR A 145 -8.36 -24.74 -11.04
N PHE A 146 -7.63 -23.87 -11.71
CA PHE A 146 -7.54 -22.45 -11.34
C PHE A 146 -8.80 -21.67 -11.69
N TYR A 147 -9.46 -22.02 -12.79
CA TYR A 147 -10.68 -21.35 -13.21
C TYR A 147 -11.81 -21.56 -12.21
N ASP A 148 -12.00 -22.80 -11.75
CA ASP A 148 -13.10 -23.14 -10.85
C ASP A 148 -12.82 -22.82 -9.37
N SER A 149 -11.58 -22.90 -8.91
CA SER A 149 -11.28 -22.77 -7.49
C SER A 149 -10.80 -21.39 -7.03
N LEU A 150 -9.96 -20.73 -7.81
CA LEU A 150 -9.33 -19.47 -7.41
C LEU A 150 -9.84 -18.27 -8.20
N LEU A 151 -10.05 -18.42 -9.50
CA LEU A 151 -10.36 -17.32 -10.41
C LEU A 151 -11.84 -16.95 -10.41
N VAL A 152 -12.74 -17.88 -10.12
CA VAL A 152 -14.19 -17.62 -9.96
C VAL A 152 -14.48 -16.80 -8.71
N LYS A 153 -13.61 -16.85 -7.70
CA LYS A 153 -13.74 -16.04 -6.48
C LYS A 153 -13.14 -14.65 -6.57
N LEU A 154 -12.49 -14.32 -7.68
CA LEU A 154 -12.00 -12.97 -7.92
C LEU A 154 -13.19 -12.04 -8.25
N PRO A 155 -13.04 -10.73 -7.97
CA PRO A 155 -14.12 -9.78 -8.21
C PRO A 155 -14.67 -9.89 -9.64
N GLU A 156 -15.98 -9.93 -9.76
CA GLU A 156 -16.64 -9.89 -11.06
C GLU A 156 -16.43 -8.54 -11.74
N PRO A 157 -16.44 -8.47 -13.11
CA PRO A 157 -16.41 -7.21 -13.82
C PRO A 157 -17.54 -6.30 -13.30
N GLY A 158 -17.20 -5.12 -12.85
CA GLY A 158 -18.16 -4.16 -12.27
C GLY A 158 -18.11 -3.99 -10.75
N SER A 159 -17.46 -4.91 -10.00
CA SER A 159 -17.23 -4.71 -8.56
C SER A 159 -15.92 -3.97 -8.30
N THR A 160 -16.00 -2.77 -7.73
CA THR A 160 -14.83 -1.96 -7.39
C THR A 160 -14.46 -2.19 -5.93
N TYR A 161 -13.23 -2.66 -5.68
CA TYR A 161 -12.73 -2.91 -4.35
C TYR A 161 -11.83 -1.77 -3.87
N VAL A 162 -12.15 -1.21 -2.71
CA VAL A 162 -11.34 -0.17 -2.07
C VAL A 162 -10.46 -0.82 -1.00
N MET A 163 -9.15 -0.73 -1.20
CA MET A 163 -8.15 -1.18 -0.21
C MET A 163 -7.71 -0.03 0.70
N PRO A 164 -7.34 -0.32 1.96
CA PRO A 164 -6.73 0.70 2.82
C PRO A 164 -5.34 1.05 2.27
N ILE A 165 -5.04 2.33 2.06
CA ILE A 165 -3.74 2.78 1.57
C ILE A 165 -2.92 3.41 2.68
N VAL A 166 -3.48 4.36 3.41
CA VAL A 166 -2.74 5.19 4.37
C VAL A 166 -2.14 4.39 5.53
N ALA A 167 -2.93 3.51 6.14
CA ALA A 167 -2.48 2.76 7.32
C ALA A 167 -1.37 1.73 7.00
N PRO A 168 -1.44 0.94 5.90
CA PRO A 168 -0.34 0.07 5.50
C PRO A 168 0.95 0.84 5.16
N LEU A 169 0.85 1.94 4.43
CA LEU A 169 2.02 2.76 4.11
C LEU A 169 2.68 3.34 5.37
N ALA A 170 1.88 3.87 6.29
CA ALA A 170 2.37 4.34 7.57
C ALA A 170 3.04 3.21 8.37
N GLY A 171 2.44 2.01 8.41
CA GLY A 171 3.00 0.84 9.07
C GLY A 171 4.37 0.45 8.52
N VAL A 172 4.51 0.36 7.20
CA VAL A 172 5.79 0.06 6.53
C VAL A 172 6.82 1.14 6.82
N PHE A 173 6.44 2.42 6.73
CA PHE A 173 7.33 3.54 7.05
C PHE A 173 7.85 3.49 8.49
N PHE A 174 6.97 3.31 9.46
CA PHE A 174 7.39 3.22 10.86
C PHE A 174 8.23 1.96 11.13
N THR A 175 7.95 0.85 10.47
CA THR A 175 8.78 -0.36 10.56
C THR A 175 10.18 -0.09 10.05
N TYR A 176 10.32 0.56 8.90
CA TYR A 176 11.62 0.94 8.35
C TYR A 176 12.38 1.92 9.24
N ALA A 177 11.73 3.00 9.67
CA ALA A 177 12.35 4.00 10.55
C ALA A 177 12.81 3.38 11.88
N SER A 178 11.99 2.54 12.49
CA SER A 178 12.34 1.83 13.73
C SER A 178 13.55 0.91 13.56
N ASN A 179 13.64 0.19 12.44
CA ASN A 179 14.79 -0.66 12.15
C ASN A 179 16.08 0.14 11.96
N ILE A 180 16.03 1.28 11.25
CA ILE A 180 17.19 2.17 11.11
C ILE A 180 17.66 2.69 12.47
N ILE A 181 16.72 3.18 13.28
CA ILE A 181 17.04 3.70 14.63
C ILE A 181 17.66 2.59 15.48
N PHE A 182 17.07 1.39 15.44
CA PHE A 182 17.59 0.25 16.21
C PHE A 182 19.01 -0.14 15.76
N GLN A 183 19.27 -0.21 14.46
CA GLN A 183 20.59 -0.50 13.91
C GLN A 183 21.60 0.56 14.34
N PHE A 184 21.26 1.83 14.20
CA PHE A 184 22.12 2.94 14.62
C PHE A 184 22.48 2.87 16.12
N LEU A 185 21.48 2.61 16.99
CA LEU A 185 21.72 2.47 18.43
C LEU A 185 22.58 1.25 18.75
N HIS A 186 22.42 0.15 18.00
CA HIS A 186 23.24 -1.05 18.18
C HIS A 186 24.69 -0.80 17.78
N GLU A 187 24.91 -0.19 16.62
CA GLU A 187 26.25 0.19 16.16
C GLU A 187 26.95 1.15 17.15
N GLN A 188 26.24 2.09 17.73
CA GLN A 188 26.78 2.99 18.74
C GLN A 188 27.20 2.24 20.02
N LYS A 189 26.39 1.28 20.46
CA LYS A 189 26.73 0.43 21.63
C LYS A 189 27.97 -0.43 21.37
N ASP A 190 28.03 -1.04 20.19
CA ASP A 190 29.16 -1.89 19.82
C ASP A 190 30.47 -1.08 19.75
N LYS A 191 30.41 0.11 19.12
CA LYS A 191 31.52 1.03 19.04
C LYS A 191 32.00 1.48 20.46
N LYS A 192 31.06 1.81 21.32
CA LYS A 192 31.34 2.20 22.70
C LYS A 192 31.98 1.04 23.47
N PHE A 193 31.42 -0.17 23.37
CA PHE A 193 31.96 -1.37 24.01
C PHE A 193 33.39 -1.66 23.56
N LEU A 194 33.68 -1.56 22.26
CA LEU A 194 35.03 -1.73 21.73
C LEU A 194 36.01 -0.66 22.28
N LYS A 195 35.60 0.59 22.34
CA LYS A 195 36.42 1.67 22.91
C LYS A 195 36.70 1.49 24.40
N GLU A 196 35.71 1.05 25.16
CA GLU A 196 35.87 0.80 26.61
C GLU A 196 36.76 -0.43 26.88
N THR A 197 36.61 -1.50 26.11
CA THR A 197 37.34 -2.75 26.30
C THR A 197 38.79 -2.65 25.86
N PHE A 198 39.06 -2.01 24.73
CA PHE A 198 40.37 -1.98 24.11
C PHE A 198 41.08 -0.62 24.22
N GLY A 199 40.39 0.43 24.65
CA GLY A 199 40.94 1.79 24.70
C GLY A 199 42.14 1.97 25.65
N THR A 200 42.34 1.04 26.58
CA THR A 200 43.51 1.03 27.42
C THR A 200 44.77 0.49 26.73
N TYR A 201 44.59 -0.35 25.69
CA TYR A 201 45.67 -1.07 24.99
C TYR A 201 45.87 -0.62 23.55
N ILE A 202 44.90 -0.02 22.95
CA ILE A 202 44.89 0.35 21.54
C ILE A 202 44.43 1.82 21.40
N SER A 203 45.10 2.59 20.53
CA SER A 203 44.67 3.98 20.29
C SER A 203 43.26 4.08 19.79
N PRO A 204 42.47 5.09 20.21
CA PRO A 204 41.09 5.29 19.73
C PRO A 204 40.96 5.35 18.21
N ASP A 205 41.95 5.98 17.54
CA ASP A 205 42.00 6.09 16.07
C ASP A 205 42.10 4.74 15.35
N LEU A 206 42.81 3.79 15.98
CA LEU A 206 42.95 2.44 15.44
C LEU A 206 41.66 1.65 15.60
N ILE A 207 40.96 1.85 16.73
CA ILE A 207 39.62 1.23 16.96
C ILE A 207 38.61 1.74 15.93
N ASP A 208 38.62 3.05 15.67
CA ASP A 208 37.73 3.64 14.67
C ASP A 208 38.01 3.08 13.25
N LYS A 209 39.28 2.96 12.86
CA LYS A 209 39.65 2.32 11.58
C LYS A 209 39.27 0.85 11.49
N MET A 210 39.44 0.08 12.56
CA MET A 210 39.01 -1.33 12.61
C MET A 210 37.50 -1.48 12.43
N TYR A 211 36.73 -0.59 13.04
CA TYR A 211 35.30 -0.59 12.96
C TYR A 211 34.81 -0.23 11.53
N GLU A 212 35.41 0.78 10.91
CA GLU A 212 35.10 1.20 9.55
C GLU A 212 35.47 0.15 8.49
N GLN A 213 36.62 -0.52 8.66
CA GLN A 213 37.11 -1.50 7.70
C GLN A 213 36.53 -2.91 7.90
N LYS A 214 35.83 -3.15 9.01
CA LYS A 214 35.30 -4.48 9.40
C LYS A 214 36.37 -5.60 9.29
N GLN A 215 37.65 -5.26 9.46
CA GLN A 215 38.77 -6.19 9.38
C GLN A 215 39.48 -6.29 10.73
N ALA A 216 39.85 -7.51 11.10
CA ALA A 216 40.71 -7.73 12.25
C ALA A 216 42.10 -7.10 11.98
N PRO A 217 42.75 -6.50 12.99
CA PRO A 217 44.09 -5.92 12.84
C PRO A 217 45.06 -7.02 12.40
N LYS A 218 45.81 -6.79 11.35
CA LYS A 218 46.92 -7.64 10.98
C LYS A 218 48.02 -7.42 12.04
N LEU A 219 48.20 -8.39 12.94
CA LEU A 219 49.28 -8.42 13.86
C LEU A 219 50.61 -8.43 13.08
N GLY A 220 51.45 -7.38 13.23
CA GLY A 220 52.76 -7.30 12.60
C GLY A 220 52.92 -6.35 11.44
N GLY A 221 51.97 -5.42 11.21
CA GLY A 221 52.12 -4.33 10.23
C GLY A 221 53.19 -3.33 10.73
N VAL A 222 54.32 -3.24 10.03
CA VAL A 222 55.31 -2.17 10.22
C VAL A 222 54.75 -0.91 9.57
N GLN A 223 54.51 0.16 10.34
CA GLN A 223 54.26 1.50 9.81
C GLN A 223 55.60 2.23 9.71
N ASP A 224 56.04 2.47 8.49
CA ASP A 224 57.18 3.36 8.23
C ASP A 224 56.76 4.78 8.53
N TYR A 225 57.25 5.37 9.61
CA TYR A 225 57.15 6.79 9.90
C TYR A 225 58.28 7.49 9.18
N HIS A 226 58.03 8.26 8.14
CA HIS A 226 58.95 9.23 7.64
C HIS A 226 59.01 10.43 8.60
N THR A 227 60.00 10.46 9.44
CA THR A 227 60.40 11.68 10.19
C THR A 227 61.13 12.62 9.23
N ALA A 228 60.55 13.75 8.96
CA ALA A 228 61.25 14.88 8.31
C ALA A 228 62.13 15.62 9.27
#